data_8425f50590dd9d43703622ec2fd59739
#
_entry.id   8425f50590dd9d43703622ec2fd59739
#
_cell.length_a   1.000
_cell.length_b   1.000
_cell.length_c   1.000
_cell.angle_alpha   90.00
_cell.angle_beta   90.00
_cell.angle_gamma   90.00
#
_symmetry.space_group_name_H-M   'P 1'
#
loop_
_entity.id
_entity.type
_entity.pdbx_description
1 polymer ?
#
loop_
_entity_poly.entity_id
_entity_poly.type
_entity_poly.pdbx_seq_one_letter_code
_entity_poly.pdbx_strand_id
1 'polypeptide(L)'
;TKALVEEKIKIVREHAGSLAHIDCHHLPKGIITGSPQKKYYVLGVIDDYSRIVWVEVVNSVKAIDATFAMMDAIMILNQRYDIKFEEALTDNGTEFCGSEKTKDEHPFERLLTHFAIKHRRTKPYRPQTNGKIERFWRTFDEDVINGAVFNTPDELKDAVLGYNFYYNEHRPHQGLNGKLPLSMLEKAVA
;
A
#
# COMPACT_ATOMS: atom_id res chain seq x y z
N THR A 1 37.61 16.80 -13.27
CA THR A 1 36.97 15.47 -13.03
C THR A 1 35.47 15.69 -12.88
N LYS A 2 34.70 15.49 -13.95
CA LYS A 2 33.26 15.56 -13.93
C LYS A 2 32.76 14.34 -13.15
N ALA A 3 32.14 14.55 -11.98
CA ALA A 3 31.40 13.53 -11.29
C ALA A 3 30.28 13.07 -12.22
N LEU A 4 30.26 11.79 -12.54
CA LEU A 4 29.16 11.14 -13.22
C LEU A 4 27.91 11.33 -12.36
N VAL A 5 26.96 12.12 -12.85
CA VAL A 5 25.62 12.18 -12.30
C VAL A 5 25.02 10.81 -12.58
N GLU A 6 24.91 9.97 -11.53
CA GLU A 6 24.14 8.73 -11.63
C GLU A 6 22.72 9.10 -12.04
N GLU A 7 22.37 8.82 -13.28
CA GLU A 7 20.99 8.92 -13.75
C GLU A 7 20.12 8.10 -12.82
N LYS A 8 19.18 8.77 -12.15
CA LYS A 8 18.16 8.12 -11.33
C LYS A 8 17.32 7.26 -12.26
N ILE A 9 17.61 5.98 -12.35
CA ILE A 9 16.82 5.04 -13.14
C ILE A 9 15.44 4.98 -12.48
N LYS A 10 14.49 5.72 -13.04
CA LYS A 10 13.09 5.66 -12.67
C LYS A 10 12.57 4.32 -13.18
N ILE A 11 12.28 3.39 -12.28
CA ILE A 11 11.65 2.13 -12.68
C ILE A 11 10.26 2.48 -13.21
N VAL A 12 10.10 2.44 -14.53
CA VAL A 12 8.80 2.62 -15.19
C VAL A 12 8.20 1.22 -15.32
N ARG A 13 7.04 1.03 -14.72
CA ARG A 13 6.26 -0.21 -14.88
C ARG A 13 5.30 -0.02 -16.05
N GLU A 14 5.11 -1.07 -16.83
CA GLU A 14 4.40 -0.99 -18.12
C GLU A 14 2.94 -1.42 -18.01
N HIS A 15 2.56 -2.11 -16.94
CA HIS A 15 1.20 -2.60 -16.72
C HIS A 15 0.83 -2.69 -15.24
N ALA A 16 -0.48 -2.70 -14.97
CA ALA A 16 -1.01 -2.90 -13.64
C ALA A 16 -0.69 -4.31 -13.12
N GLY A 17 -0.34 -4.41 -11.84
CA GLY A 17 0.07 -5.66 -11.20
C GLY A 17 1.57 -5.96 -11.27
N SER A 18 2.35 -5.26 -12.10
CA SER A 18 3.79 -5.51 -12.20
C SER A 18 4.57 -5.27 -10.90
N LEU A 19 4.08 -4.37 -10.03
CA LEU A 19 4.67 -4.11 -8.73
C LEU A 19 3.64 -3.52 -7.77
N ALA A 20 3.47 -4.13 -6.59
CA ALA A 20 2.81 -3.56 -5.43
C ALA A 20 3.82 -2.86 -4.52
N HIS A 21 3.52 -1.65 -4.05
CA HIS A 21 4.18 -1.07 -2.87
C HIS A 21 3.29 -1.31 -1.66
N ILE A 22 3.88 -1.79 -0.57
CA ILE A 22 3.15 -2.16 0.64
C ILE A 22 3.82 -1.50 1.82
N ASP A 23 3.01 -0.94 2.71
CA ASP A 23 3.49 -0.26 3.91
C ASP A 23 2.41 -0.22 4.98
N CYS A 24 2.82 -0.19 6.26
CA CYS A 24 1.96 0.02 7.41
C CYS A 24 2.06 1.46 7.90
N HIS A 25 0.93 2.14 8.02
CA HIS A 25 0.86 3.52 8.49
C HIS A 25 0.22 3.62 9.87
N HIS A 26 0.84 4.42 10.74
CA HIS A 26 0.41 4.63 12.11
C HIS A 26 -0.57 5.80 12.17
N LEU A 27 -1.77 5.55 12.68
CA LEU A 27 -2.75 6.62 12.86
C LEU A 27 -2.49 7.43 14.15
N PRO A 28 -2.90 8.70 14.21
CA PRO A 28 -2.74 9.53 15.40
C PRO A 28 -3.44 8.93 16.62
N LYS A 29 -2.83 9.12 17.79
CA LYS A 29 -3.50 8.76 19.05
C LYS A 29 -4.75 9.62 19.25
N GLY A 30 -5.79 9.02 19.83
CA GLY A 30 -7.05 9.71 20.10
C GLY A 30 -7.96 9.87 18.89
N ILE A 31 -7.61 9.31 17.74
CA ILE A 31 -8.46 9.34 16.54
C ILE A 31 -9.83 8.68 16.78
N ILE A 32 -9.92 7.77 17.75
CA ILE A 32 -11.19 7.18 18.22
C ILE A 32 -11.45 7.62 19.65
N THR A 33 -12.52 8.35 19.85
CA THR A 33 -12.90 8.94 21.16
C THR A 33 -13.14 7.90 22.23
N GLY A 34 -13.76 6.77 21.87
CA GLY A 34 -14.02 5.65 22.79
C GLY A 34 -12.78 4.88 23.25
N SER A 35 -11.61 5.15 22.66
CA SER A 35 -10.37 4.43 22.95
C SER A 35 -9.13 5.33 22.75
N PRO A 36 -9.00 6.46 23.47
CA PRO A 36 -8.00 7.50 23.17
C PRO A 36 -6.55 7.03 23.35
N GLN A 37 -6.31 6.00 24.15
CA GLN A 37 -4.96 5.46 24.38
C GLN A 37 -4.59 4.32 23.42
N LYS A 38 -5.57 3.75 22.72
CA LYS A 38 -5.34 2.65 21.77
C LYS A 38 -4.68 3.20 20.51
N LYS A 39 -3.68 2.49 20.01
CA LYS A 39 -3.05 2.76 18.72
C LYS A 39 -3.84 2.05 17.63
N TYR A 40 -4.01 2.73 16.51
CA TYR A 40 -4.62 2.18 15.30
C TYR A 40 -3.63 2.27 14.15
N TYR A 41 -3.75 1.35 13.23
CA TYR A 41 -2.85 1.21 12.10
C TYR A 41 -3.66 0.92 10.85
N VAL A 42 -3.11 1.25 9.71
CA VAL A 42 -3.64 0.81 8.42
C VAL A 42 -2.52 0.17 7.61
N LEU A 43 -2.85 -0.87 6.86
CA LEU A 43 -1.96 -1.41 5.84
C LEU A 43 -2.45 -0.91 4.48
N GLY A 44 -1.54 -0.40 3.66
CA GLY A 44 -1.82 0.04 2.30
C GLY A 44 -1.04 -0.76 1.27
N VAL A 45 -1.72 -1.06 0.18
CA VAL A 45 -1.16 -1.67 -1.02
C VAL A 45 -1.47 -0.75 -2.20
N ILE A 46 -0.46 -0.28 -2.92
CA ILE A 46 -0.64 0.56 -4.11
C ILE A 46 0.03 -0.08 -5.33
N ASP A 47 -0.71 -0.21 -6.42
CA ASP A 47 -0.15 -0.62 -7.70
C ASP A 47 0.74 0.47 -8.30
N ASP A 48 1.96 0.09 -8.68
CA ASP A 48 2.97 1.03 -9.19
C ASP A 48 2.55 1.71 -10.48
N TYR A 49 1.84 1.02 -11.36
CA TYR A 49 1.43 1.54 -12.67
C TYR A 49 0.16 2.39 -12.58
N SER A 50 -0.94 1.81 -12.14
CA SER A 50 -2.25 2.45 -12.15
C SER A 50 -2.49 3.42 -11.00
N ARG A 51 -1.76 3.28 -9.88
CA ARG A 51 -2.01 3.94 -8.59
C ARG A 51 -3.29 3.46 -7.89
N ILE A 52 -3.91 2.40 -8.36
CA ILE A 52 -5.00 1.74 -7.63
C ILE A 52 -4.48 1.34 -6.24
N VAL A 53 -5.28 1.61 -5.22
CA VAL A 53 -4.93 1.31 -3.83
C VAL A 53 -5.95 0.38 -3.17
N TRP A 54 -5.49 -0.33 -2.15
CA TRP A 54 -6.32 -0.90 -1.12
C TRP A 54 -5.72 -0.58 0.23
N VAL A 55 -6.52 -0.02 1.12
CA VAL A 55 -6.15 0.32 2.49
C VAL A 55 -7.10 -0.39 3.43
N GLU A 56 -6.56 -0.97 4.48
CA GLU A 56 -7.33 -1.67 5.50
C GLU A 56 -6.86 -1.32 6.90
N VAL A 57 -7.81 -1.18 7.83
CA VAL A 57 -7.52 -0.97 9.26
C VAL A 57 -7.06 -2.30 9.86
N VAL A 58 -5.86 -2.31 10.43
CA VAL A 58 -5.28 -3.49 11.07
C VAL A 58 -5.17 -3.32 12.58
N ASN A 59 -5.28 -4.43 13.31
CA ASN A 59 -5.26 -4.40 14.78
C ASN A 59 -3.87 -4.14 15.35
N SER A 60 -2.83 -4.53 14.63
CA SER A 60 -1.44 -4.30 15.02
C SER A 60 -0.51 -4.35 13.80
N VAL A 61 0.74 -3.95 13.99
CA VAL A 61 1.83 -4.13 13.02
C VAL A 61 2.54 -5.47 13.21
N LYS A 62 1.81 -6.54 13.54
CA LYS A 62 2.37 -7.88 13.61
C LYS A 62 2.28 -8.57 12.25
N ALA A 63 3.20 -9.47 12.00
CA ALA A 63 3.26 -10.22 10.74
C ALA A 63 1.93 -10.88 10.35
N ILE A 64 1.19 -11.41 11.32
CA ILE A 64 -0.08 -12.08 11.05
C ILE A 64 -1.17 -11.11 10.56
N ASP A 65 -1.29 -9.91 11.19
CA ASP A 65 -2.26 -8.90 10.78
C ASP A 65 -1.91 -8.34 9.39
N ALA A 66 -0.62 -8.08 9.14
CA ALA A 66 -0.15 -7.64 7.82
C ALA A 66 -0.39 -8.72 6.75
N THR A 67 -0.27 -10.00 7.10
CA THR A 67 -0.51 -11.12 6.18
C THR A 67 -1.99 -11.20 5.78
N PHE A 68 -2.91 -11.09 6.74
CA PHE A 68 -4.34 -11.12 6.41
C PHE A 68 -4.76 -9.91 5.59
N ALA A 69 -4.33 -8.70 5.95
CA ALA A 69 -4.64 -7.50 5.18
C ALA A 69 -4.07 -7.56 3.75
N MET A 70 -2.86 -8.10 3.58
CA MET A 70 -2.30 -8.33 2.23
C MET A 70 -3.09 -9.37 1.44
N MET A 71 -3.55 -10.44 2.08
CA MET A 71 -4.38 -11.46 1.43
C MET A 71 -5.69 -10.85 0.93
N ASP A 72 -6.37 -10.06 1.76
CA ASP A 72 -7.60 -9.37 1.38
C ASP A 72 -7.35 -8.38 0.24
N ALA A 73 -6.26 -7.61 0.29
CA ALA A 73 -5.86 -6.72 -0.80
C ALA A 73 -5.65 -7.46 -2.12
N ILE A 74 -4.92 -8.59 -2.12
CA ILE A 74 -4.70 -9.42 -3.33
C ILE A 74 -6.04 -9.87 -3.91
N MET A 75 -6.91 -10.41 -3.06
CA MET A 75 -8.21 -10.94 -3.49
C MET A 75 -9.13 -9.85 -4.04
N ILE A 76 -9.26 -8.72 -3.34
CA ILE A 76 -10.15 -7.63 -3.71
C ILE A 76 -9.65 -6.93 -4.97
N LEU A 77 -8.35 -6.62 -5.05
CA LEU A 77 -7.78 -5.95 -6.21
C LEU A 77 -7.83 -6.83 -7.46
N ASN A 78 -7.67 -8.15 -7.31
CA ASN A 78 -7.88 -9.08 -8.42
C ASN A 78 -9.35 -9.12 -8.83
N GLN A 79 -10.27 -9.33 -7.89
CA GLN A 79 -11.69 -9.51 -8.19
C GLN A 79 -12.32 -8.25 -8.81
N ARG A 80 -11.97 -7.05 -8.28
CA ARG A 80 -12.61 -5.79 -8.68
C ARG A 80 -11.94 -5.14 -9.88
N TYR A 81 -10.61 -5.23 -9.97
CA TYR A 81 -9.81 -4.46 -10.95
C TYR A 81 -8.96 -5.35 -11.88
N ASP A 82 -9.07 -6.68 -11.77
CA ASP A 82 -8.25 -7.68 -12.48
C ASP A 82 -6.73 -7.46 -12.33
N ILE A 83 -6.32 -6.92 -11.17
CA ILE A 83 -4.91 -6.71 -10.85
C ILE A 83 -4.34 -7.97 -10.21
N LYS A 84 -3.33 -8.55 -10.84
CA LYS A 84 -2.56 -9.71 -10.34
C LYS A 84 -1.12 -9.29 -10.16
N PHE A 85 -0.65 -9.29 -8.91
CA PHE A 85 0.69 -8.83 -8.61
C PHE A 85 1.76 -9.85 -8.97
N GLU A 86 2.82 -9.38 -9.63
CA GLU A 86 4.03 -10.15 -9.94
C GLU A 86 5.11 -9.95 -8.87
N GLU A 87 5.26 -8.72 -8.39
CA GLU A 87 6.24 -8.33 -7.39
C GLU A 87 5.57 -7.50 -6.28
N ALA A 88 6.07 -7.66 -5.05
CA ALA A 88 5.68 -6.88 -3.89
C ALA A 88 6.92 -6.22 -3.27
N LEU A 89 6.89 -4.90 -3.07
CA LEU A 89 7.95 -4.12 -2.46
C LEU A 89 7.52 -3.64 -1.08
N THR A 90 8.29 -4.00 -0.06
CA THR A 90 8.13 -3.53 1.31
C THR A 90 9.41 -2.87 1.80
N ASP A 91 9.37 -2.25 2.95
CA ASP A 91 10.56 -1.98 3.73
C ASP A 91 11.08 -3.26 4.41
N ASN A 92 12.00 -3.12 5.40
CA ASN A 92 12.53 -4.24 6.16
C ASN A 92 11.83 -4.41 7.51
N GLY A 93 10.58 -3.96 7.64
CA GLY A 93 9.76 -4.13 8.84
C GLY A 93 9.56 -5.59 9.21
N THR A 94 9.51 -5.88 10.51
CA THR A 94 9.34 -7.24 11.01
C THR A 94 7.96 -7.82 10.70
N GLU A 95 7.00 -6.99 10.35
CA GLU A 95 5.68 -7.36 9.85
C GLU A 95 5.72 -8.00 8.46
N PHE A 96 6.74 -7.67 7.66
CA PHE A 96 6.87 -8.12 6.27
C PHE A 96 7.96 -9.17 6.08
N CYS A 97 8.95 -9.22 6.96
CA CYS A 97 10.07 -10.15 6.79
C CYS A 97 10.60 -10.71 8.11
N GLY A 98 10.91 -12.00 8.10
CA GLY A 98 11.69 -12.66 9.14
C GLY A 98 13.18 -12.40 8.99
N SER A 99 13.98 -12.95 9.93
CA SER A 99 15.43 -13.07 9.77
C SER A 99 15.75 -13.98 8.59
N GLU A 100 16.98 -13.93 8.07
CA GLU A 100 17.39 -14.85 6.98
C GLU A 100 17.19 -16.33 7.33
N LYS A 101 17.28 -16.69 8.61
CA LYS A 101 17.10 -18.07 9.09
C LYS A 101 15.64 -18.51 9.19
N THR A 102 14.71 -17.56 9.29
CA THR A 102 13.27 -17.82 9.50
C THR A 102 12.40 -17.25 8.36
N LYS A 103 13.03 -16.85 7.26
CA LYS A 103 12.34 -16.23 6.13
C LYS A 103 11.21 -17.10 5.60
N ASP A 104 11.48 -18.38 5.35
CA ASP A 104 10.49 -19.30 4.78
C ASP A 104 9.37 -19.69 5.76
N GLU A 105 9.53 -19.40 7.04
CA GLU A 105 8.52 -19.61 8.08
C GLU A 105 7.66 -18.35 8.31
N HIS A 106 8.12 -17.18 7.81
CA HIS A 106 7.43 -15.93 8.02
C HIS A 106 6.08 -15.91 7.29
N PRO A 107 4.95 -15.62 7.96
CA PRO A 107 3.63 -15.77 7.37
C PRO A 107 3.43 -14.90 6.13
N PHE A 108 3.96 -13.68 6.10
CA PHE A 108 3.88 -12.78 4.97
C PHE A 108 4.65 -13.32 3.74
N GLU A 109 5.86 -13.84 3.93
CA GLU A 109 6.66 -14.47 2.86
C GLU A 109 5.97 -15.72 2.30
N ARG A 110 5.35 -16.53 3.17
CA ARG A 110 4.58 -17.71 2.77
C ARG A 110 3.36 -17.33 1.94
N LEU A 111 2.65 -16.26 2.32
CA LEU A 111 1.53 -15.72 1.53
C LEU A 111 1.99 -15.33 0.13
N LEU A 112 3.04 -14.52 0.02
CA LEU A 112 3.56 -14.08 -1.29
C LEU A 112 4.01 -15.27 -2.14
N THR A 113 4.67 -16.25 -1.54
CA THR A 113 5.07 -17.50 -2.22
C THR A 113 3.85 -18.28 -2.73
N HIS A 114 2.79 -18.38 -1.93
CA HIS A 114 1.55 -19.06 -2.31
C HIS A 114 0.90 -18.43 -3.55
N PHE A 115 0.94 -17.11 -3.66
CA PHE A 115 0.42 -16.38 -4.82
C PHE A 115 1.44 -16.19 -5.96
N ALA A 116 2.62 -16.81 -5.85
CA ALA A 116 3.74 -16.64 -6.79
C ALA A 116 4.18 -15.18 -6.97
N ILE A 117 4.05 -14.35 -5.94
CA ILE A 117 4.46 -12.95 -5.91
C ILE A 117 5.90 -12.87 -5.39
N LYS A 118 6.79 -12.27 -6.17
CA LYS A 118 8.19 -12.09 -5.77
C LYS A 118 8.32 -10.98 -4.74
N HIS A 119 8.82 -11.29 -3.55
CA HIS A 119 9.10 -10.29 -2.55
C HIS A 119 10.39 -9.53 -2.83
N ARG A 120 10.32 -8.20 -2.82
CA ARG A 120 11.45 -7.27 -2.86
C ARG A 120 11.44 -6.42 -1.62
N ARG A 121 12.64 -6.14 -1.10
CA ARG A 121 12.82 -5.24 0.05
C ARG A 121 13.61 -4.01 -0.37
N THR A 122 13.26 -2.86 0.22
CA THR A 122 14.03 -1.63 0.01
C THR A 122 15.45 -1.83 0.53
N LYS A 123 16.44 -1.36 -0.24
CA LYS A 123 17.83 -1.37 0.23
C LYS A 123 18.00 -0.28 1.30
N PRO A 124 18.77 -0.56 2.38
CA PRO A 124 19.16 0.48 3.34
C PRO A 124 19.73 1.70 2.59
N TYR A 125 19.38 2.90 3.05
CA TYR A 125 19.83 4.18 2.49
C TYR A 125 19.37 4.51 1.06
N ARG A 126 18.35 3.82 0.52
CA ARG A 126 17.69 4.20 -0.74
C ARG A 126 16.19 4.49 -0.54
N PRO A 127 15.82 5.59 0.12
CA PRO A 127 14.42 5.92 0.45
C PRO A 127 13.55 6.18 -0.80
N GLN A 128 14.16 6.36 -1.96
CA GLN A 128 13.44 6.70 -3.20
C GLN A 128 12.61 5.55 -3.79
N THR A 129 12.78 4.33 -3.30
CA THR A 129 12.05 3.16 -3.83
C THR A 129 10.61 3.07 -3.34
N ASN A 130 10.26 3.69 -2.19
CA ASN A 130 8.91 3.64 -1.60
C ASN A 130 8.12 4.97 -1.70
N GLY A 131 8.63 5.93 -2.45
CA GLY A 131 8.07 7.29 -2.53
C GLY A 131 6.62 7.38 -3.05
N LYS A 132 6.09 6.33 -3.69
CA LYS A 132 4.69 6.31 -4.15
C LYS A 132 3.73 6.09 -3.00
N ILE A 133 4.01 5.11 -2.15
CA ILE A 133 3.17 4.85 -0.98
C ILE A 133 3.36 5.93 0.10
N GLU A 134 4.56 6.48 0.26
CA GLU A 134 4.79 7.63 1.16
C GLU A 134 3.97 8.87 0.73
N ARG A 135 3.88 9.13 -0.57
CA ARG A 135 3.03 10.20 -1.11
C ARG A 135 1.55 9.89 -0.92
N PHE A 136 1.17 8.62 -1.08
CA PHE A 136 -0.19 8.18 -0.84
C PHE A 136 -0.59 8.43 0.63
N TRP A 137 0.26 8.09 1.61
CA TRP A 137 -0.04 8.33 3.02
C TRP A 137 -0.29 9.81 3.34
N ARG A 138 0.50 10.72 2.77
CA ARG A 138 0.22 12.16 2.92
C ARG A 138 -1.16 12.54 2.42
N THR A 139 -1.54 12.02 1.26
CA THR A 139 -2.86 12.27 0.67
C THR A 139 -3.97 11.64 1.52
N PHE A 140 -3.75 10.42 2.01
CA PHE A 140 -4.69 9.73 2.90
C PHE A 140 -4.89 10.49 4.21
N ASP A 141 -3.80 10.95 4.81
CA ASP A 141 -3.87 11.75 6.03
C ASP A 141 -4.64 13.06 5.80
N GLU A 142 -4.40 13.74 4.69
CA GLU A 142 -5.10 14.98 4.32
C GLU A 142 -6.59 14.73 4.07
N ASP A 143 -6.94 13.68 3.37
CA ASP A 143 -8.31 13.42 2.92
C ASP A 143 -9.18 12.73 4.00
N VAL A 144 -8.59 11.89 4.89
CA VAL A 144 -9.34 11.00 5.79
C VAL A 144 -9.05 11.28 7.27
N ILE A 145 -7.82 11.62 7.61
CA ILE A 145 -7.35 11.58 9.00
C ILE A 145 -7.29 12.97 9.64
N ASN A 146 -6.73 13.96 8.92
CA ASN A 146 -6.52 15.29 9.48
C ASN A 146 -7.83 15.99 9.83
N GLY A 147 -8.01 16.27 11.12
CA GLY A 147 -9.22 16.88 11.64
C GLY A 147 -10.40 15.92 11.84
N ALA A 148 -10.23 14.66 11.49
CA ALA A 148 -11.28 13.65 11.73
C ALA A 148 -11.23 13.11 13.16
N VAL A 149 -12.40 12.80 13.68
CA VAL A 149 -12.59 12.12 14.96
C VAL A 149 -13.68 11.08 14.77
N PHE A 150 -13.36 9.83 15.08
CA PHE A 150 -14.29 8.72 14.98
C PHE A 150 -14.78 8.33 16.39
N ASN A 151 -16.03 7.91 16.51
CA ASN A 151 -16.56 7.45 17.78
C ASN A 151 -16.22 5.98 18.04
N THR A 152 -16.19 5.19 16.99
CA THR A 152 -15.95 3.75 17.05
C THR A 152 -14.90 3.30 16.02
N PRO A 153 -14.27 2.12 16.24
CA PRO A 153 -13.39 1.51 15.23
C PRO A 153 -14.10 1.19 13.90
N ASP A 154 -15.40 0.91 13.96
CA ASP A 154 -16.17 0.58 12.76
C ASP A 154 -16.42 1.83 11.90
N GLU A 155 -16.66 3.00 12.50
CA GLU A 155 -16.72 4.27 11.77
C GLU A 155 -15.39 4.56 11.02
N LEU A 156 -14.24 4.27 11.65
CA LEU A 156 -12.94 4.39 10.99
C LEU A 156 -12.81 3.42 9.81
N LYS A 157 -13.21 2.14 9.99
CA LYS A 157 -13.17 1.13 8.93
C LYS A 157 -14.06 1.52 7.74
N ASP A 158 -15.26 2.01 8.02
CA ASP A 158 -16.20 2.45 6.98
C ASP A 158 -15.65 3.65 6.20
N ALA A 159 -15.02 4.61 6.89
CA ALA A 159 -14.35 5.74 6.23
C ALA A 159 -13.19 5.29 5.34
N VAL A 160 -12.34 4.38 5.83
CA VAL A 160 -11.22 3.82 5.05
C VAL A 160 -11.74 3.02 3.86
N LEU A 161 -12.78 2.21 4.05
CA LEU A 161 -13.41 1.46 2.96
C LEU A 161 -13.96 2.39 1.88
N GLY A 162 -14.73 3.40 2.27
CA GLY A 162 -15.28 4.40 1.34
C GLY A 162 -14.19 5.17 0.60
N TYR A 163 -13.08 5.46 1.29
CA TYR A 163 -11.95 6.14 0.68
C TYR A 163 -11.26 5.33 -0.42
N ASN A 164 -11.14 4.00 -0.27
CA ASN A 164 -10.59 3.15 -1.33
C ASN A 164 -11.33 3.35 -2.66
N PHE A 165 -12.67 3.36 -2.62
CA PHE A 165 -13.48 3.56 -3.83
C PHE A 165 -13.36 4.98 -4.36
N TYR A 166 -13.46 5.99 -3.48
CA TYR A 166 -13.28 7.38 -3.87
C TYR A 166 -11.93 7.61 -4.54
N TYR A 167 -10.84 7.16 -3.93
CA TYR A 167 -9.49 7.35 -4.45
C TYR A 167 -9.30 6.69 -5.81
N ASN A 168 -9.77 5.45 -5.95
CA ASN A 168 -9.56 4.67 -7.17
C ASN A 168 -10.42 5.14 -8.35
N GLU A 169 -11.67 5.54 -8.08
CA GLU A 169 -12.69 5.72 -9.09
C GLU A 169 -13.09 7.19 -9.33
N HIS A 170 -12.79 8.07 -8.37
CA HIS A 170 -13.28 9.46 -8.44
C HIS A 170 -12.21 10.52 -8.18
N ARG A 171 -11.06 10.17 -7.60
CA ARG A 171 -10.03 11.14 -7.26
C ARG A 171 -9.04 11.32 -8.41
N PRO A 172 -8.95 12.53 -9.04
CA PRO A 172 -7.91 12.83 -10.03
C PRO A 172 -6.52 12.73 -9.41
N HIS A 173 -5.59 12.06 -10.09
CA HIS A 173 -4.25 11.81 -9.57
C HIS A 173 -3.20 12.64 -10.30
N GLN A 174 -2.49 13.54 -9.60
CA GLN A 174 -1.51 14.45 -10.19
C GLN A 174 -0.38 13.68 -10.91
N GLY A 175 0.11 12.57 -10.32
CA GLY A 175 1.14 11.71 -10.93
C GLY A 175 0.68 10.92 -12.16
N LEU A 176 -0.61 10.98 -12.50
CA LEU A 176 -1.23 10.43 -13.69
C LEU A 176 -1.75 11.54 -14.64
N ASN A 177 -1.19 12.75 -14.52
CA ASN A 177 -1.61 13.91 -15.32
C ASN A 177 -3.12 14.23 -15.19
N GLY A 178 -3.65 14.10 -13.97
CA GLY A 178 -5.06 14.36 -13.65
C GLY A 178 -6.03 13.23 -14.00
N LYS A 179 -5.54 12.10 -14.50
CA LYS A 179 -6.37 10.91 -14.75
C LYS A 179 -6.75 10.22 -13.44
N LEU A 180 -7.86 9.49 -13.47
CA LEU A 180 -8.28 8.62 -12.39
C LEU A 180 -7.44 7.33 -12.38
N PRO A 181 -7.09 6.76 -11.21
CA PRO A 181 -6.44 5.46 -11.15
C PRO A 181 -7.16 4.37 -11.95
N LEU A 182 -8.48 4.30 -11.85
CA LEU A 182 -9.29 3.32 -12.59
C LEU A 182 -9.12 3.45 -14.11
N SER A 183 -9.03 4.67 -14.64
CA SER A 183 -8.88 4.88 -16.08
C SER A 183 -7.55 4.36 -16.66
N MET A 184 -6.57 4.07 -15.79
CA MET A 184 -5.31 3.47 -16.19
C MET A 184 -5.41 1.97 -16.49
N LEU A 185 -6.50 1.32 -16.07
CA LEU A 185 -6.77 -0.09 -16.33
C LEU A 185 -7.54 -0.32 -17.63
N GLU A 186 -8.17 0.72 -18.16
CA GLU A 186 -8.84 0.67 -19.45
C GLU A 186 -7.77 0.41 -20.53
N LYS A 187 -7.84 -0.74 -21.18
CA LYS A 187 -7.02 -1.01 -22.37
C LYS A 187 -7.39 0.07 -23.38
N ALA A 188 -6.40 0.79 -23.89
CA ALA A 188 -6.61 1.63 -25.05
C ALA A 188 -7.30 0.76 -26.12
N VAL A 189 -8.57 1.05 -26.39
CA VAL A 189 -9.28 0.43 -27.50
C VAL A 189 -8.58 1.00 -28.73
N ALA A 190 -7.73 0.18 -29.33
CA ALA A 190 -7.02 0.51 -30.56
C ALA A 190 -7.95 0.41 -31.75
#